data_084bd078eeeddb9de491a66c489fb0ee
#
_entry.id   084bd078eeeddb9de491a66c489fb0ee
#
_cell.length_a   1.000
_cell.length_b   1.000
_cell.length_c   1.000
_cell.angle_alpha   90.00
_cell.angle_beta   90.00
_cell.angle_gamma   90.00
#
_symmetry.space_group_name_H-M   'P 1'
#
loop_
_entity.id
_entity.type
_entity.pdbx_description
1 polymer ?
#
loop_
_entity_poly.entity_id
_entity_poly.type
_entity_poly.pdbx_seq_one_letter_code
_entity_poly.pdbx_strand_id
1 'polypeptide(L)'
;MKIRTITAGFNYKSKSEEQDFEKIGIFLNKIRKEFENNNYIVQTIRASTQPWDNYFKSKNQIIDLVRNFEIYSKKFNIDYFNIGPTYNNENISFIYDIIKNTSIGFCTSHLSNGNKINHDGIKKTAKLIKRLSKINYDGFANLRFAALFNVKPGCPFYPSSFHNGNSQSFSIGLENSDLVYKAFSASRKIETASYYLNKILTREFKKIESLCKTISKKEKIIYGGIDPSISPSVNPKESLAYAFEKLEIDKFGYPGTLSIAQIITETIKNLKIKKCGYCGLMLPVLEDYGLSERNNEGIFNITNLLIYSTVCGTGLDTIPLPGDVSNKTIYSLLLDIATLSNKLDKPLSARLMPIPNKKKGEMTDYKFSYFVNSKIMNI
;
A
#
# COMPACT_ATOMS: atom_id res chain seq x y z
N MET A 1 -2.09 -16.46 8.07
CA MET A 1 -1.84 -15.00 8.23
C MET A 1 -0.34 -14.77 8.32
N LYS A 2 0.17 -13.76 7.62
CA LYS A 2 1.59 -13.40 7.60
C LYS A 2 1.73 -11.92 8.00
N ILE A 3 2.88 -11.54 8.53
CA ILE A 3 3.26 -10.14 8.72
C ILE A 3 3.82 -9.66 7.39
N ARG A 4 3.03 -8.91 6.61
CA ARG A 4 3.48 -8.39 5.32
C ARG A 4 4.61 -7.39 5.49
N THR A 5 4.52 -6.57 6.55
CA THR A 5 5.59 -5.61 6.84
C THR A 5 5.62 -5.20 8.30
N ILE A 6 6.83 -5.03 8.81
CA ILE A 6 7.13 -4.25 10.00
C ILE A 6 7.81 -2.98 9.50
N THR A 7 7.16 -1.83 9.69
CA THR A 7 7.67 -0.55 9.19
C THR A 7 8.06 0.35 10.35
N ALA A 8 9.34 0.71 10.43
CA ALA A 8 9.85 1.66 11.41
C ALA A 8 9.95 3.05 10.79
N GLY A 9 9.43 4.04 11.52
CA GLY A 9 9.52 5.45 11.18
C GLY A 9 10.56 6.17 12.03
N PHE A 10 11.39 7.00 11.41
CA PHE A 10 12.38 7.81 12.10
C PHE A 10 12.56 9.19 11.46
N ASN A 11 13.04 10.14 12.26
CA ASN A 11 13.33 11.48 11.78
C ASN A 11 14.76 11.53 11.24
N TYR A 12 14.89 11.61 9.92
CA TYR A 12 16.18 11.76 9.25
C TYR A 12 16.85 13.10 9.62
N LYS A 13 18.15 13.03 9.99
CA LYS A 13 18.99 14.18 10.29
C LYS A 13 20.30 14.08 9.50
N SER A 14 20.63 15.08 8.71
CA SER A 14 21.75 15.08 7.76
C SER A 14 23.15 14.86 8.35
N LYS A 15 23.29 14.80 9.68
CA LYS A 15 24.59 14.61 10.34
C LYS A 15 24.80 13.18 10.88
N SER A 16 23.83 12.29 10.78
CA SER A 16 23.85 10.95 11.42
C SER A 16 23.23 9.85 10.55
N GLU A 17 23.27 9.99 9.22
CA GLU A 17 22.58 9.11 8.27
C GLU A 17 22.82 7.62 8.54
N GLU A 18 24.08 7.20 8.55
CA GLU A 18 24.45 5.80 8.73
C GLU A 18 24.05 5.29 10.11
N GLN A 19 24.29 6.08 11.16
CA GLN A 19 23.94 5.74 12.54
C GLN A 19 22.41 5.61 12.73
N ASP A 20 21.62 6.44 12.06
CA ASP A 20 20.16 6.36 12.11
C ASP A 20 19.67 5.06 11.44
N PHE A 21 20.24 4.69 10.27
CA PHE A 21 19.94 3.43 9.61
C PHE A 21 20.42 2.20 10.39
N GLU A 22 21.57 2.29 11.04
CA GLU A 22 22.10 1.23 11.93
C GLU A 22 21.12 0.94 13.08
N LYS A 23 20.73 1.99 13.83
CA LYS A 23 19.79 1.86 14.95
C LYS A 23 18.45 1.25 14.52
N ILE A 24 17.89 1.75 13.42
CA ILE A 24 16.64 1.25 12.87
C ILE A 24 16.79 -0.18 12.35
N GLY A 25 17.88 -0.51 11.68
CA GLY A 25 18.16 -1.85 11.18
C GLY A 25 18.32 -2.87 12.30
N ILE A 26 19.06 -2.55 13.38
CA ILE A 26 19.17 -3.40 14.56
C ILE A 26 17.78 -3.67 15.16
N PHE A 27 16.97 -2.62 15.35
CA PHE A 27 15.62 -2.75 15.86
C PHE A 27 14.73 -3.63 14.94
N LEU A 28 14.71 -3.36 13.64
CA LEU A 28 13.88 -4.08 12.68
C LEU A 28 14.27 -5.56 12.58
N ASN A 29 15.55 -5.90 12.60
CA ASN A 29 15.99 -7.30 12.61
C ASN A 29 15.65 -8.00 13.93
N LYS A 30 15.69 -7.29 15.05
CA LYS A 30 15.31 -7.82 16.35
C LYS A 30 13.82 -8.11 16.43
N ILE A 31 12.97 -7.17 16.00
CA ILE A 31 11.53 -7.37 16.01
C ILE A 31 11.10 -8.47 15.00
N ARG A 32 11.74 -8.58 13.84
CA ARG A 32 11.53 -9.70 12.91
C ARG A 32 11.72 -11.04 13.62
N LYS A 33 12.85 -11.23 14.33
CA LYS A 33 13.15 -12.44 15.08
C LYS A 33 12.11 -12.71 16.18
N GLU A 34 11.68 -11.68 16.90
CA GLU A 34 10.65 -11.82 17.94
C GLU A 34 9.30 -12.33 17.34
N PHE A 35 8.91 -11.85 16.16
CA PHE A 35 7.73 -12.35 15.47
C PHE A 35 7.91 -13.79 14.95
N GLU A 36 9.07 -14.11 14.39
CA GLU A 36 9.41 -15.45 13.90
C GLU A 36 9.43 -16.48 15.04
N ASN A 37 9.96 -16.12 16.21
CA ASN A 37 9.93 -16.94 17.41
C ASN A 37 8.50 -17.18 17.95
N ASN A 38 7.55 -16.32 17.58
CA ASN A 38 6.13 -16.48 17.88
C ASN A 38 5.35 -17.11 16.70
N ASN A 39 6.02 -17.82 15.80
CA ASN A 39 5.48 -18.54 14.66
C ASN A 39 4.78 -17.66 13.61
N TYR A 40 5.18 -16.38 13.46
CA TYR A 40 4.75 -15.54 12.36
C TYR A 40 5.81 -15.53 11.25
N ILE A 41 5.36 -15.57 10.01
CA ILE A 41 6.22 -15.32 8.84
C ILE A 41 6.27 -13.81 8.63
N VAL A 42 7.46 -13.21 8.65
CA VAL A 42 7.67 -11.78 8.35
C VAL A 42 8.23 -11.65 6.93
N GLN A 43 7.42 -11.10 6.02
CA GLN A 43 7.83 -10.96 4.61
C GLN A 43 8.87 -9.86 4.44
N THR A 44 8.64 -8.66 5.02
CA THR A 44 9.57 -7.53 4.87
C THR A 44 9.68 -6.69 6.13
N ILE A 45 10.85 -6.08 6.32
CA ILE A 45 11.09 -5.00 7.27
C ILE A 45 11.49 -3.73 6.51
N ARG A 46 10.91 -2.59 6.90
CA ARG A 46 10.97 -1.36 6.13
C ARG A 46 11.27 -0.15 7.00
N ALA A 47 11.96 0.84 6.44
CA ALA A 47 12.29 2.10 7.11
C ALA A 47 11.67 3.29 6.38
N SER A 48 11.01 4.21 7.10
CA SER A 48 10.39 5.40 6.53
C SER A 48 10.86 6.67 7.23
N THR A 49 11.17 7.70 6.46
CA THR A 49 11.49 9.03 6.99
C THR A 49 10.28 9.95 6.99
N GLN A 50 10.43 11.16 7.54
CA GLN A 50 9.49 12.26 7.35
C GLN A 50 9.44 12.67 5.87
N PRO A 51 8.44 13.50 5.45
CA PRO A 51 8.36 14.04 4.10
C PRO A 51 9.70 14.63 3.65
N TRP A 52 10.18 14.23 2.48
CA TRP A 52 11.50 14.63 2.01
C TRP A 52 11.61 16.11 1.67
N ASP A 53 10.52 16.84 1.51
CA ASP A 53 10.53 18.31 1.43
C ASP A 53 11.21 18.95 2.63
N ASN A 54 11.19 18.30 3.80
CA ASN A 54 11.78 18.84 5.03
C ASN A 54 13.31 18.90 5.00
N TYR A 55 13.95 18.11 4.11
CA TYR A 55 15.41 18.04 4.00
C TYR A 55 15.92 18.19 2.56
N PHE A 56 15.03 18.38 1.59
CA PHE A 56 15.37 18.65 0.20
C PHE A 56 16.03 20.02 0.05
N LYS A 57 17.18 20.07 -0.64
CA LYS A 57 17.90 21.32 -0.96
C LYS A 57 18.13 21.48 -2.45
N SER A 58 18.47 20.39 -3.15
CA SER A 58 18.73 20.38 -4.58
C SER A 58 18.54 18.99 -5.17
N LYS A 59 18.44 18.91 -6.50
CA LYS A 59 18.31 17.65 -7.23
C LYS A 59 19.51 16.71 -7.00
N ASN A 60 20.74 17.22 -7.06
CA ASN A 60 21.93 16.39 -6.88
C ASN A 60 22.00 15.84 -5.45
N GLN A 61 21.74 16.69 -4.47
CA GLN A 61 21.73 16.30 -3.06
C GLN A 61 20.72 15.18 -2.79
N ILE A 62 19.51 15.23 -3.37
CA ILE A 62 18.50 14.18 -3.12
C ILE A 62 18.87 12.85 -3.79
N ILE A 63 19.54 12.89 -4.95
CA ILE A 63 20.00 11.68 -5.63
C ILE A 63 21.11 11.00 -4.80
N ASP A 64 22.10 11.75 -4.33
CA ASP A 64 23.18 11.20 -3.49
C ASP A 64 22.64 10.65 -2.18
N LEU A 65 21.71 11.37 -1.57
CA LEU A 65 21.02 10.94 -0.36
C LEU A 65 20.31 9.58 -0.51
N VAL A 66 19.49 9.42 -1.57
CA VAL A 66 18.75 8.15 -1.74
C VAL A 66 19.65 6.98 -2.12
N ARG A 67 20.77 7.23 -2.77
CA ARG A 67 21.83 6.23 -3.00
C ARG A 67 22.46 5.79 -1.69
N ASN A 68 22.77 6.72 -0.80
CA ASN A 68 23.27 6.42 0.55
C ASN A 68 22.24 5.61 1.34
N PHE A 69 20.96 6.00 1.30
CA PHE A 69 19.87 5.27 1.95
C PHE A 69 19.76 3.82 1.44
N GLU A 70 19.96 3.60 0.14
CA GLU A 70 20.01 2.25 -0.42
C GLU A 70 21.21 1.45 0.10
N ILE A 71 22.39 2.06 0.15
CA ILE A 71 23.61 1.43 0.68
C ILE A 71 23.41 1.03 2.14
N TYR A 72 22.91 1.95 2.97
CA TYR A 72 22.69 1.69 4.40
C TYR A 72 21.56 0.68 4.64
N SER A 73 20.48 0.76 3.86
CA SER A 73 19.40 -0.23 3.95
C SER A 73 19.93 -1.64 3.69
N LYS A 74 20.72 -1.83 2.63
CA LYS A 74 21.36 -3.12 2.31
C LYS A 74 22.34 -3.56 3.39
N LYS A 75 23.19 -2.64 3.88
CA LYS A 75 24.16 -2.91 4.95
C LYS A 75 23.51 -3.42 6.23
N PHE A 76 22.36 -2.87 6.61
CA PHE A 76 21.65 -3.21 7.84
C PHE A 76 20.45 -4.15 7.63
N ASN A 77 20.39 -4.84 6.49
CA ASN A 77 19.37 -5.83 6.13
C ASN A 77 17.92 -5.27 6.23
N ILE A 78 17.73 -4.04 5.79
CA ILE A 78 16.40 -3.42 5.63
C ILE A 78 15.95 -3.69 4.18
N ASP A 79 14.79 -4.33 4.00
CA ASP A 79 14.33 -4.75 2.67
C ASP A 79 13.98 -3.57 1.76
N TYR A 80 13.33 -2.53 2.30
CA TYR A 80 12.90 -1.34 1.57
C TYR A 80 12.98 -0.09 2.44
N PHE A 81 13.19 1.07 1.79
CA PHE A 81 13.07 2.37 2.45
C PHE A 81 12.10 3.29 1.69
N ASN A 82 11.51 4.24 2.41
CA ASN A 82 10.65 5.28 1.85
C ASN A 82 11.04 6.64 2.41
N ILE A 83 11.31 7.58 1.53
CA ILE A 83 11.66 8.96 1.91
C ILE A 83 10.43 9.83 2.21
N GLY A 84 9.25 9.23 2.19
CA GLY A 84 7.97 9.91 2.38
C GLY A 84 7.48 10.66 1.15
N PRO A 85 6.40 11.44 1.30
CA PRO A 85 5.81 12.23 0.23
C PRO A 85 6.53 13.56 -0.01
N THR A 86 6.32 14.13 -1.20
CA THR A 86 6.39 15.58 -1.39
C THR A 86 4.99 16.19 -1.34
N TYR A 87 4.86 17.34 -0.71
CA TYR A 87 3.69 18.22 -0.73
C TYR A 87 3.89 19.39 -1.71
N ASN A 88 5.14 19.62 -2.15
CA ASN A 88 5.49 20.67 -3.09
C ASN A 88 5.33 20.19 -4.53
N ASN A 89 4.42 20.81 -5.28
CA ASN A 89 4.16 20.47 -6.68
C ASN A 89 5.42 20.56 -7.57
N GLU A 90 6.34 21.48 -7.29
CA GLU A 90 7.57 21.65 -8.09
C GLU A 90 8.53 20.46 -7.89
N ASN A 91 8.49 19.81 -6.73
CA ASN A 91 9.34 18.70 -6.42
C ASN A 91 8.87 17.37 -7.06
N ILE A 92 7.60 17.27 -7.51
CA ILE A 92 7.03 16.05 -8.09
C ILE A 92 7.89 15.49 -9.23
N SER A 93 8.48 16.35 -10.04
CA SER A 93 9.32 15.94 -11.19
C SER A 93 10.60 15.19 -10.76
N PHE A 94 11.13 15.46 -9.56
CA PHE A 94 12.35 14.82 -9.04
C PHE A 94 12.12 13.37 -8.57
N ILE A 95 10.87 12.98 -8.33
CA ILE A 95 10.52 11.58 -8.00
C ILE A 95 11.01 10.62 -9.08
N TYR A 96 11.00 11.05 -10.35
CA TYR A 96 11.57 10.25 -11.44
C TYR A 96 13.05 9.91 -11.20
N ASP A 97 13.84 10.91 -10.80
CA ASP A 97 15.27 10.72 -10.57
C ASP A 97 15.53 9.86 -9.32
N ILE A 98 14.72 10.02 -8.27
CA ILE A 98 14.76 9.20 -7.05
C ILE A 98 14.53 7.72 -7.40
N ILE A 99 13.43 7.42 -8.08
CA ILE A 99 13.06 6.05 -8.47
C ILE A 99 14.07 5.44 -9.44
N LYS A 100 14.58 6.24 -10.40
CA LYS A 100 15.57 5.76 -11.39
C LYS A 100 16.92 5.40 -10.76
N ASN A 101 17.32 6.10 -9.70
CA ASN A 101 18.63 5.93 -9.06
C ASN A 101 18.64 4.96 -7.86
N THR A 102 17.52 4.29 -7.60
CA THR A 102 17.40 3.28 -6.53
C THR A 102 16.67 2.03 -7.04
N SER A 103 16.87 0.91 -6.36
CA SER A 103 16.15 -0.35 -6.63
C SER A 103 15.13 -0.70 -5.54
N ILE A 104 15.37 -0.27 -4.30
CA ILE A 104 14.55 -0.57 -3.13
C ILE A 104 13.94 0.69 -2.47
N GLY A 105 14.18 1.87 -3.07
CA GLY A 105 13.66 3.15 -2.59
C GLY A 105 12.25 3.43 -3.11
N PHE A 106 11.39 3.92 -2.22
CA PHE A 106 10.01 4.35 -2.50
C PHE A 106 9.86 5.84 -2.24
N CYS A 107 8.95 6.46 -2.98
CA CYS A 107 8.62 7.88 -2.85
C CYS A 107 7.19 8.12 -3.32
N THR A 108 6.55 9.18 -2.82
CA THR A 108 5.15 9.50 -3.14
C THR A 108 4.95 10.99 -3.34
N SER A 109 3.82 11.37 -3.93
CA SER A 109 3.30 12.74 -3.93
C SER A 109 2.01 12.79 -3.11
N HIS A 110 1.90 13.73 -2.16
CA HIS A 110 0.69 13.94 -1.40
C HIS A 110 -0.11 15.08 -2.03
N LEU A 111 -1.28 14.76 -2.58
CA LEU A 111 -2.06 15.65 -3.44
C LEU A 111 -3.27 16.28 -2.75
N SER A 112 -3.48 15.98 -1.46
CA SER A 112 -4.51 16.62 -0.65
C SER A 112 -4.00 17.95 -0.06
N ASN A 113 -4.88 18.93 -0.06
CA ASN A 113 -4.64 20.20 0.63
C ASN A 113 -5.93 20.60 1.37
N GLY A 114 -6.18 19.93 2.50
CA GLY A 114 -7.47 19.99 3.17
C GLY A 114 -8.58 19.50 2.23
N ASN A 115 -9.72 20.21 2.19
CA ASN A 115 -10.84 19.88 1.30
C ASN A 115 -10.67 20.38 -0.15
N LYS A 116 -9.51 20.91 -0.52
CA LYS A 116 -9.26 21.43 -1.87
C LYS A 116 -8.52 20.41 -2.72
N ILE A 117 -8.95 20.26 -3.98
CA ILE A 117 -8.29 19.41 -4.96
C ILE A 117 -7.07 20.15 -5.52
N ASN A 118 -5.90 19.55 -5.43
CA ASN A 118 -4.64 20.07 -5.96
C ASN A 118 -4.51 19.74 -7.46
N HIS A 119 -5.22 20.46 -8.32
CA HIS A 119 -5.25 20.23 -9.77
C HIS A 119 -3.87 20.27 -10.43
N ASP A 120 -2.99 21.21 -10.04
CA ASP A 120 -1.62 21.30 -10.58
C ASP A 120 -0.78 20.08 -10.19
N GLY A 121 -0.79 19.71 -8.92
CA GLY A 121 -0.12 18.50 -8.42
C GLY A 121 -0.61 17.23 -9.13
N ILE A 122 -1.93 17.09 -9.33
CA ILE A 122 -2.52 15.96 -10.05
C ILE A 122 -2.05 15.92 -11.51
N LYS A 123 -2.00 17.06 -12.21
CA LYS A 123 -1.49 17.16 -13.59
C LYS A 123 -0.01 16.74 -13.67
N LYS A 124 0.83 17.25 -12.76
CA LYS A 124 2.26 16.91 -12.69
C LYS A 124 2.46 15.42 -12.36
N THR A 125 1.66 14.88 -11.44
CA THR A 125 1.68 13.45 -11.08
C THR A 125 1.25 12.55 -12.25
N ALA A 126 0.24 12.92 -13.02
CA ALA A 126 -0.16 12.15 -14.22
C ALA A 126 0.99 12.06 -15.23
N LYS A 127 1.71 13.15 -15.47
CA LYS A 127 2.92 13.16 -16.34
C LYS A 127 4.03 12.30 -15.72
N LEU A 128 4.22 12.35 -14.40
CA LEU A 128 5.22 11.56 -13.70
C LEU A 128 4.95 10.05 -13.86
N ILE A 129 3.73 9.58 -13.65
CA ILE A 129 3.34 8.17 -13.81
C ILE A 129 3.72 7.66 -15.21
N LYS A 130 3.44 8.43 -16.25
CA LYS A 130 3.84 8.11 -17.65
C LYS A 130 5.35 8.09 -17.85
N ARG A 131 6.11 8.95 -17.15
CA ARG A 131 7.58 8.94 -17.22
C ARG A 131 8.17 7.75 -16.49
N LEU A 132 7.65 7.42 -15.31
CA LEU A 132 8.09 6.28 -14.50
C LEU A 132 7.92 4.97 -15.26
N SER A 133 6.81 4.79 -15.99
CA SER A 133 6.58 3.57 -16.76
C SER A 133 7.64 3.27 -17.81
N LYS A 134 8.40 4.28 -18.24
CA LYS A 134 9.48 4.15 -19.23
C LYS A 134 10.86 3.81 -18.65
N ILE A 135 10.99 3.70 -17.31
CA ILE A 135 12.25 3.30 -16.66
C ILE A 135 12.53 1.81 -16.92
N ASN A 136 11.49 0.99 -16.89
CA ASN A 136 11.57 -0.43 -17.20
C ASN A 136 10.68 -0.75 -18.41
N TYR A 137 11.01 -1.80 -19.15
CA TYR A 137 10.25 -2.23 -20.33
C TYR A 137 8.80 -2.65 -20.00
N ASP A 138 8.58 -3.11 -18.77
CA ASP A 138 7.30 -3.61 -18.24
C ASP A 138 6.55 -2.57 -17.38
N GLY A 139 7.08 -1.36 -17.23
CA GLY A 139 6.48 -0.34 -16.38
C GLY A 139 6.60 -0.58 -14.87
N PHE A 140 7.42 -1.53 -14.44
CA PHE A 140 7.54 -1.98 -13.03
C PHE A 140 7.96 -0.86 -12.07
N ALA A 141 8.67 0.17 -12.55
CA ALA A 141 9.08 1.29 -11.71
C ALA A 141 7.91 1.98 -10.99
N ASN A 142 6.71 1.95 -11.59
CA ASN A 142 5.49 2.50 -10.96
C ASN A 142 5.07 1.75 -9.69
N LEU A 143 5.54 0.52 -9.44
CA LEU A 143 5.31 -0.18 -8.18
C LEU A 143 5.80 0.62 -6.97
N ARG A 144 6.88 1.39 -7.14
CA ARG A 144 7.56 2.14 -6.08
C ARG A 144 7.02 3.56 -5.87
N PHE A 145 5.94 3.91 -6.58
CA PHE A 145 5.30 5.21 -6.52
C PHE A 145 3.79 5.10 -6.30
N ALA A 146 3.22 5.98 -5.50
CA ALA A 146 1.78 6.22 -5.44
C ALA A 146 1.45 7.71 -5.29
N ALA A 147 0.31 8.12 -5.84
CA ALA A 147 -0.32 9.38 -5.51
C ALA A 147 -1.16 9.21 -4.24
N LEU A 148 -0.98 10.08 -3.24
CA LEU A 148 -1.65 9.99 -1.94
C LEU A 148 -2.70 11.10 -1.77
N PHE A 149 -3.84 10.72 -1.18
CA PHE A 149 -4.94 11.60 -0.83
C PHE A 149 -5.35 11.33 0.62
N ASN A 150 -5.27 12.33 1.49
CA ASN A 150 -5.60 12.28 2.92
C ASN A 150 -4.91 11.16 3.72
N VAL A 151 -3.83 10.57 3.21
CA VAL A 151 -3.03 9.57 3.93
C VAL A 151 -2.27 10.26 5.05
N LYS A 152 -2.34 9.68 6.25
CA LYS A 152 -1.66 10.19 7.46
C LYS A 152 -0.34 9.48 7.70
N PRO A 153 0.61 10.10 8.44
CA PRO A 153 1.84 9.46 8.88
C PRO A 153 1.57 8.16 9.65
N GLY A 154 2.53 7.23 9.60
CA GLY A 154 2.47 5.99 10.38
C GLY A 154 1.78 4.81 9.68
N CYS A 155 1.34 4.97 8.42
CA CYS A 155 0.90 3.84 7.60
C CYS A 155 2.07 2.86 7.39
N PRO A 156 1.90 1.53 7.62
CA PRO A 156 2.98 0.56 7.41
C PRO A 156 3.16 0.16 5.94
N PHE A 157 2.13 0.31 5.11
CA PHE A 157 2.15 -0.15 3.73
C PHE A 157 2.88 0.80 2.79
N TYR A 158 3.70 0.25 1.90
CA TYR A 158 4.40 0.97 0.84
C TYR A 158 3.59 0.98 -0.46
N PRO A 159 3.70 2.05 -1.21
CA PRO A 159 4.55 3.26 -1.04
C PRO A 159 4.02 4.32 -0.08
N SER A 160 2.87 4.15 0.56
CA SER A 160 2.15 5.20 1.31
C SER A 160 2.72 5.52 2.68
N SER A 161 3.73 4.80 3.13
CA SER A 161 4.33 4.97 4.46
C SER A 161 5.21 6.22 4.54
N PHE A 162 5.05 6.97 5.62
CA PHE A 162 5.98 8.05 6.03
C PHE A 162 5.86 8.35 7.51
N HIS A 163 6.88 9.01 8.06
CA HIS A 163 6.97 9.38 9.46
C HIS A 163 6.52 10.82 9.68
N ASN A 164 6.09 11.15 10.90
CA ASN A 164 5.67 12.51 11.26
C ASN A 164 6.82 13.43 11.69
N GLY A 165 8.07 12.93 11.73
CA GLY A 165 9.25 13.69 12.14
C GLY A 165 9.52 13.74 13.66
N ASN A 166 8.70 13.05 14.47
CA ASN A 166 8.85 13.00 15.93
C ASN A 166 9.71 11.79 16.38
N SER A 167 9.44 11.24 17.56
CA SER A 167 10.13 10.07 18.11
C SER A 167 9.97 8.84 17.23
N GLN A 168 10.98 7.99 17.19
CA GLN A 168 10.96 6.71 16.46
C GLN A 168 9.73 5.89 16.82
N SER A 169 9.13 5.29 15.80
CA SER A 169 7.92 4.48 15.96
C SER A 169 7.94 3.29 15.01
N PHE A 170 7.12 2.29 15.26
CA PHE A 170 6.90 1.19 14.33
C PHE A 170 5.42 0.84 14.23
N SER A 171 5.02 0.35 13.07
CA SER A 171 3.68 -0.11 12.77
C SER A 171 3.69 -1.41 11.97
N ILE A 172 2.60 -2.15 12.02
CA ILE A 172 2.47 -3.48 11.44
C ILE A 172 1.43 -3.49 10.33
N GLY A 173 1.81 -3.99 9.16
CA GLY A 173 0.90 -4.35 8.07
C GLY A 173 0.82 -5.86 7.92
N LEU A 174 -0.37 -6.38 7.66
CA LEU A 174 -0.64 -7.82 7.63
C LEU A 174 -0.94 -8.29 6.19
N GLU A 175 -0.65 -9.56 5.89
CA GLU A 175 -1.26 -10.32 4.80
C GLU A 175 -2.26 -11.27 5.46
N ASN A 176 -3.54 -10.99 5.29
CA ASN A 176 -4.60 -11.52 6.14
C ASN A 176 -5.89 -11.90 5.38
N SER A 177 -5.82 -11.98 4.05
CA SER A 177 -6.95 -12.46 3.23
C SER A 177 -7.35 -13.88 3.56
N ASP A 178 -6.41 -14.73 4.03
CA ASP A 178 -6.68 -16.08 4.54
C ASP A 178 -7.67 -16.08 5.72
N LEU A 179 -7.66 -15.04 6.56
CA LEU A 179 -8.61 -14.91 7.68
C LEU A 179 -10.01 -14.58 7.17
N VAL A 180 -10.12 -13.74 6.13
CA VAL A 180 -11.40 -13.44 5.48
C VAL A 180 -11.94 -14.70 4.81
N TYR A 181 -11.11 -15.43 4.08
CA TYR A 181 -11.48 -16.68 3.44
C TYR A 181 -12.01 -17.70 4.45
N LYS A 182 -11.33 -17.88 5.58
CA LYS A 182 -11.77 -18.77 6.68
C LYS A 182 -13.09 -18.29 7.29
N ALA A 183 -13.23 -17.00 7.56
CA ALA A 183 -14.43 -16.42 8.13
C ALA A 183 -15.66 -16.61 7.23
N PHE A 184 -15.51 -16.32 5.95
CA PHE A 184 -16.60 -16.41 4.99
C PHE A 184 -16.94 -17.86 4.61
N SER A 185 -15.95 -18.74 4.58
CA SER A 185 -16.19 -20.18 4.42
C SER A 185 -16.97 -20.79 5.60
N ALA A 186 -16.79 -20.25 6.82
CA ALA A 186 -17.54 -20.67 7.98
C ALA A 186 -18.94 -20.05 8.05
N SER A 187 -19.09 -18.80 7.58
CA SER A 187 -20.37 -18.08 7.57
C SER A 187 -21.28 -18.59 6.48
N ARG A 188 -20.82 -18.63 5.24
CA ARG A 188 -21.57 -18.93 4.00
C ARG A 188 -22.75 -17.97 3.69
N LYS A 189 -23.13 -17.12 4.62
CA LYS A 189 -24.25 -16.17 4.52
C LYS A 189 -23.78 -14.75 4.75
N ILE A 190 -24.31 -13.80 4.01
CA ILE A 190 -23.98 -12.38 4.11
C ILE A 190 -24.34 -11.83 5.50
N GLU A 191 -25.48 -12.20 6.05
CA GLU A 191 -25.98 -11.69 7.33
C GLU A 191 -25.08 -12.04 8.52
N THR A 192 -24.40 -13.19 8.47
CA THR A 192 -23.53 -13.65 9.58
C THR A 192 -22.06 -13.39 9.31
N ALA A 193 -21.67 -12.91 8.10
CA ALA A 193 -20.29 -12.70 7.69
C ALA A 193 -19.50 -11.80 8.65
N SER A 194 -20.10 -10.68 9.07
CA SER A 194 -19.47 -9.73 10.01
C SER A 194 -19.15 -10.39 11.36
N TYR A 195 -20.04 -11.24 11.89
CA TYR A 195 -19.81 -11.95 13.16
C TYR A 195 -18.58 -12.86 13.09
N TYR A 196 -18.51 -13.74 12.07
CA TYR A 196 -17.39 -14.66 11.89
C TYR A 196 -16.08 -13.92 11.65
N LEU A 197 -16.13 -12.87 10.83
CA LEU A 197 -14.96 -12.06 10.51
C LEU A 197 -14.44 -11.34 11.77
N ASN A 198 -15.31 -10.67 12.52
CA ASN A 198 -14.93 -9.98 13.75
C ASN A 198 -14.30 -10.94 14.77
N LYS A 199 -14.88 -12.12 14.96
CA LYS A 199 -14.38 -13.14 15.89
C LYS A 199 -12.95 -13.56 15.55
N ILE A 200 -12.67 -13.84 14.27
CA ILE A 200 -11.35 -14.28 13.81
C ILE A 200 -10.35 -13.13 13.89
N LEU A 201 -10.68 -11.96 13.35
CA LEU A 201 -9.76 -10.80 13.32
C LEU A 201 -9.42 -10.33 14.74
N THR A 202 -10.41 -10.22 15.63
CA THR A 202 -10.19 -9.80 17.02
C THR A 202 -9.22 -10.72 17.73
N ARG A 203 -9.37 -12.04 17.59
CA ARG A 203 -8.50 -13.03 18.22
C ARG A 203 -7.04 -12.87 17.75
N GLU A 204 -6.82 -12.81 16.46
CA GLU A 204 -5.48 -12.78 15.90
C GLU A 204 -4.80 -11.42 16.11
N PHE A 205 -5.52 -10.31 15.91
CA PHE A 205 -4.92 -8.98 16.03
C PHE A 205 -4.60 -8.61 17.47
N LYS A 206 -5.37 -9.07 18.46
CA LYS A 206 -5.03 -8.89 19.89
C LYS A 206 -3.73 -9.58 20.27
N LYS A 207 -3.43 -10.76 19.70
CA LYS A 207 -2.14 -11.45 19.93
C LYS A 207 -0.98 -10.62 19.42
N ILE A 208 -1.09 -10.12 18.17
CA ILE A 208 -0.06 -9.27 17.56
C ILE A 208 0.11 -7.97 18.34
N GLU A 209 -0.98 -7.32 18.72
CA GLU A 209 -0.94 -6.09 19.51
C GLU A 209 -0.25 -6.29 20.86
N SER A 210 -0.52 -7.41 21.55
CA SER A 210 0.13 -7.74 22.82
C SER A 210 1.63 -7.89 22.65
N LEU A 211 2.07 -8.62 21.61
CA LEU A 211 3.49 -8.76 21.28
C LEU A 211 4.14 -7.40 20.96
N CYS A 212 3.50 -6.58 20.15
CA CYS A 212 3.98 -5.23 19.82
C CYS A 212 4.12 -4.33 21.06
N LYS A 213 3.17 -4.38 21.98
CA LYS A 213 3.22 -3.61 23.25
C LYS A 213 4.39 -4.06 24.14
N THR A 214 4.66 -5.36 24.20
CA THR A 214 5.80 -5.91 24.93
C THR A 214 7.14 -5.43 24.33
N ILE A 215 7.27 -5.53 22.99
CA ILE A 215 8.44 -5.05 22.27
C ILE A 215 8.64 -3.54 22.44
N SER A 216 7.58 -2.75 22.30
CA SER A 216 7.61 -1.29 22.49
C SER A 216 8.18 -0.88 23.86
N LYS A 217 7.76 -1.56 24.93
CA LYS A 217 8.27 -1.33 26.30
C LYS A 217 9.75 -1.70 26.41
N LYS A 218 10.14 -2.87 25.88
CA LYS A 218 11.51 -3.39 25.94
C LYS A 218 12.50 -2.51 25.16
N GLU A 219 12.13 -2.11 23.94
CA GLU A 219 13.02 -1.37 23.04
C GLU A 219 12.89 0.17 23.17
N LYS A 220 11.92 0.66 23.95
CA LYS A 220 11.64 2.10 24.11
C LYS A 220 11.34 2.82 22.78
N ILE A 221 10.72 2.10 21.84
CA ILE A 221 10.28 2.63 20.54
C ILE A 221 8.75 2.63 20.52
N ILE A 222 8.15 3.72 20.03
CA ILE A 222 6.69 3.90 20.06
C ILE A 222 6.01 2.87 19.16
N TYR A 223 5.11 2.07 19.71
CA TYR A 223 4.19 1.27 18.90
C TYR A 223 3.12 2.18 18.28
N GLY A 224 3.15 2.34 16.96
CA GLY A 224 2.23 3.17 16.19
C GLY A 224 0.84 2.54 16.02
N GLY A 225 0.77 1.24 15.89
CA GLY A 225 -0.47 0.48 15.70
C GLY A 225 -0.35 -0.62 14.64
N ILE A 226 -1.45 -1.31 14.42
CA ILE A 226 -1.65 -2.22 13.28
C ILE A 226 -2.50 -1.47 12.24
N ASP A 227 -2.12 -1.54 10.97
CA ASP A 227 -3.09 -1.28 9.90
C ASP A 227 -3.89 -2.57 9.66
N PRO A 228 -5.16 -2.62 10.09
CA PRO A 228 -5.98 -3.82 10.01
C PRO A 228 -6.54 -4.05 8.61
N SER A 229 -6.11 -3.28 7.62
CA SER A 229 -6.54 -3.44 6.24
C SER A 229 -6.40 -4.88 5.79
N ILE A 230 -7.40 -5.38 5.07
CA ILE A 230 -7.29 -6.68 4.44
C ILE A 230 -6.43 -6.54 3.20
N SER A 231 -5.28 -7.17 3.24
CA SER A 231 -4.35 -7.20 2.12
C SER A 231 -4.39 -8.56 1.41
N PRO A 232 -4.21 -8.55 0.09
CA PRO A 232 -4.45 -9.69 -0.81
C PRO A 232 -3.38 -10.77 -0.70
N SER A 233 -3.61 -11.90 -1.41
CA SER A 233 -2.62 -12.96 -1.59
C SER A 233 -2.60 -13.47 -3.02
N VAL A 234 -1.41 -13.74 -3.52
CA VAL A 234 -1.20 -14.41 -4.81
C VAL A 234 -1.50 -15.92 -4.75
N ASN A 235 -1.75 -16.46 -3.55
CA ASN A 235 -2.14 -17.84 -3.37
C ASN A 235 -3.66 -18.01 -3.63
N PRO A 236 -4.09 -18.87 -4.57
CA PRO A 236 -5.50 -19.10 -4.85
C PRO A 236 -6.35 -19.45 -3.60
N LYS A 237 -5.77 -20.24 -2.68
CA LYS A 237 -6.45 -20.69 -1.45
C LYS A 237 -6.60 -19.58 -0.39
N GLU A 238 -5.98 -18.44 -0.61
CA GLU A 238 -5.98 -17.28 0.28
C GLU A 238 -6.50 -16.01 -0.43
N SER A 239 -6.96 -16.15 -1.70
CA SER A 239 -7.41 -15.02 -2.51
C SER A 239 -8.61 -14.33 -1.89
N LEU A 240 -8.54 -13.01 -1.89
CA LEU A 240 -9.61 -12.17 -1.38
C LEU A 240 -10.87 -12.24 -2.26
N ALA A 241 -10.74 -12.20 -3.59
CA ALA A 241 -11.89 -12.34 -4.47
C ALA A 241 -12.62 -13.67 -4.26
N TYR A 242 -11.88 -14.76 -4.10
CA TYR A 242 -12.47 -16.07 -3.80
C TYR A 242 -13.07 -16.15 -2.39
N ALA A 243 -12.59 -15.34 -1.46
CA ALA A 243 -13.24 -15.23 -0.15
C ALA A 243 -14.66 -14.62 -0.28
N PHE A 244 -14.84 -13.60 -1.12
CA PHE A 244 -16.15 -13.02 -1.40
C PHE A 244 -17.12 -14.08 -1.96
N GLU A 245 -16.64 -14.95 -2.83
CA GLU A 245 -17.41 -16.02 -3.48
C GLU A 245 -17.77 -17.19 -2.53
N LYS A 246 -17.34 -17.15 -1.28
CA LYS A 246 -17.82 -18.07 -0.22
C LYS A 246 -19.15 -17.63 0.38
N LEU A 247 -19.55 -16.39 0.13
CA LEU A 247 -20.85 -15.86 0.49
C LEU A 247 -21.82 -16.01 -0.71
N GLU A 248 -23.00 -15.45 -0.59
CA GLU A 248 -24.11 -15.63 -1.53
C GLU A 248 -23.99 -14.76 -2.79
N ILE A 249 -22.80 -14.73 -3.43
CA ILE A 249 -22.55 -14.11 -4.73
C ILE A 249 -21.83 -15.10 -5.65
N ASP A 250 -22.16 -15.07 -6.93
CA ASP A 250 -21.55 -16.00 -7.89
C ASP A 250 -20.07 -15.72 -8.11
N LYS A 251 -19.71 -14.45 -8.36
CA LYS A 251 -18.34 -14.03 -8.62
C LYS A 251 -18.06 -12.64 -8.04
N PHE A 252 -16.83 -12.41 -7.59
CA PHE A 252 -16.37 -11.07 -7.29
C PHE A 252 -16.51 -10.18 -8.54
N GLY A 253 -17.07 -8.99 -8.34
CA GLY A 253 -17.39 -8.06 -9.43
C GLY A 253 -18.88 -8.03 -9.81
N TYR A 254 -19.64 -9.05 -9.47
CA TYR A 254 -21.08 -9.11 -9.63
C TYR A 254 -21.84 -8.34 -8.53
N PRO A 255 -23.15 -8.12 -8.69
CA PRO A 255 -23.99 -7.53 -7.65
C PRO A 255 -23.80 -8.24 -6.30
N GLY A 256 -23.75 -7.48 -5.21
CA GLY A 256 -23.41 -7.97 -3.87
C GLY A 256 -21.97 -7.69 -3.46
N THR A 257 -21.02 -7.57 -4.40
CA THR A 257 -19.62 -7.27 -4.10
C THR A 257 -19.44 -6.00 -3.24
N LEU A 258 -20.17 -4.92 -3.56
CA LEU A 258 -20.13 -3.67 -2.81
C LEU A 258 -20.56 -3.86 -1.34
N SER A 259 -21.62 -4.62 -1.10
CA SER A 259 -22.12 -4.90 0.25
C SER A 259 -21.12 -5.70 1.07
N ILE A 260 -20.48 -6.71 0.47
CA ILE A 260 -19.44 -7.51 1.15
C ILE A 260 -18.21 -6.65 1.46
N ALA A 261 -17.79 -5.77 0.55
CA ALA A 261 -16.70 -4.82 0.79
C ALA A 261 -17.01 -3.90 1.98
N GLN A 262 -18.24 -3.42 2.11
CA GLN A 262 -18.70 -2.64 3.26
C GLN A 262 -18.64 -3.45 4.56
N ILE A 263 -19.14 -4.68 4.59
CA ILE A 263 -19.11 -5.57 5.76
C ILE A 263 -17.68 -5.73 6.27
N ILE A 264 -16.72 -5.99 5.37
CA ILE A 264 -15.30 -6.11 5.75
C ILE A 264 -14.80 -4.80 6.38
N THR A 265 -15.04 -3.67 5.73
CA THR A 265 -14.50 -2.37 6.15
C THR A 265 -15.11 -1.93 7.48
N GLU A 266 -16.40 -2.11 7.69
CA GLU A 266 -17.06 -1.81 8.97
C GLU A 266 -16.56 -2.72 10.08
N THR A 267 -16.37 -4.01 9.81
CA THR A 267 -15.79 -4.95 10.78
C THR A 267 -14.41 -4.50 11.23
N ILE A 268 -13.54 -4.11 10.29
CA ILE A 268 -12.19 -3.60 10.56
C ILE A 268 -12.25 -2.31 11.41
N LYS A 269 -13.10 -1.37 11.05
CA LYS A 269 -13.26 -0.11 11.78
C LYS A 269 -13.69 -0.31 13.22
N ASN A 270 -14.47 -1.35 13.51
CA ASN A 270 -15.00 -1.65 14.85
C ASN A 270 -14.04 -2.47 15.73
N LEU A 271 -12.90 -2.97 15.20
CA LEU A 271 -11.90 -3.69 15.99
C LEU A 271 -11.35 -2.82 17.12
N LYS A 272 -11.25 -3.39 18.32
CA LYS A 272 -10.73 -2.72 19.52
C LYS A 272 -9.24 -2.98 19.69
N ILE A 273 -8.43 -2.39 18.82
CA ILE A 273 -6.97 -2.39 18.77
C ILE A 273 -6.45 -0.99 18.50
N LYS A 274 -5.16 -0.73 18.74
CA LYS A 274 -4.52 0.50 18.29
C LYS A 274 -4.32 0.42 16.77
N LYS A 275 -5.07 1.25 16.05
CA LYS A 275 -5.09 1.28 14.59
C LYS A 275 -4.20 2.39 14.03
N CYS A 276 -3.67 2.16 12.83
CA CYS A 276 -2.98 3.15 11.99
C CYS A 276 -3.27 2.87 10.51
N GLY A 277 -2.79 3.73 9.62
CA GLY A 277 -2.85 3.53 8.17
C GLY A 277 -4.25 3.67 7.57
N TYR A 278 -4.58 2.83 6.61
CA TYR A 278 -5.81 2.92 5.82
C TYR A 278 -7.06 2.42 6.55
N CYS A 279 -6.93 1.36 7.31
CA CYS A 279 -8.05 0.67 7.99
C CYS A 279 -9.16 0.29 7.00
N GLY A 280 -8.84 -0.33 5.88
CA GLY A 280 -9.77 -0.63 4.81
C GLY A 280 -9.53 -1.96 4.12
N LEU A 281 -10.12 -2.11 2.94
CA LEU A 281 -9.98 -3.26 2.08
C LEU A 281 -9.10 -2.88 0.89
N MET A 282 -8.05 -3.66 0.63
CA MET A 282 -7.18 -3.48 -0.54
C MET A 282 -7.65 -4.37 -1.68
N LEU A 283 -7.78 -3.78 -2.86
CA LEU A 283 -8.17 -4.49 -4.10
C LEU A 283 -7.13 -4.30 -5.22
N PRO A 284 -5.85 -4.65 -4.98
CA PRO A 284 -4.80 -4.53 -5.99
C PRO A 284 -4.92 -5.66 -7.01
N VAL A 285 -5.21 -5.30 -8.27
CA VAL A 285 -5.54 -6.27 -9.33
C VAL A 285 -4.42 -7.27 -9.58
N LEU A 286 -3.16 -6.83 -9.49
CA LEU A 286 -2.00 -7.69 -9.73
C LEU A 286 -1.52 -8.47 -8.50
N GLU A 287 -2.03 -8.18 -7.29
CA GLU A 287 -1.52 -8.80 -6.06
C GLU A 287 -2.50 -9.83 -5.44
N ASP A 288 -3.66 -10.07 -6.07
CA ASP A 288 -4.60 -11.11 -5.66
C ASP A 288 -4.94 -12.04 -6.82
N TYR A 289 -4.84 -13.35 -6.58
CA TYR A 289 -5.06 -14.36 -7.62
C TYR A 289 -6.45 -14.24 -8.25
N GLY A 290 -7.50 -14.22 -7.44
CA GLY A 290 -8.87 -14.16 -7.94
C GLY A 290 -9.24 -12.81 -8.54
N LEU A 291 -8.71 -11.68 -8.04
CA LEU A 291 -8.90 -10.39 -8.70
C LEU A 291 -8.31 -10.40 -10.10
N SER A 292 -7.10 -10.94 -10.28
CA SER A 292 -6.48 -11.09 -11.60
C SER A 292 -7.33 -11.97 -12.51
N GLU A 293 -7.85 -13.12 -12.03
CA GLU A 293 -8.73 -13.97 -12.83
C GLU A 293 -10.03 -13.28 -13.22
N ARG A 294 -10.73 -12.62 -12.28
CA ARG A 294 -11.97 -11.90 -12.57
C ARG A 294 -11.77 -10.72 -13.53
N ASN A 295 -10.60 -10.07 -13.46
CA ASN A 295 -10.21 -9.09 -14.48
C ASN A 295 -9.97 -9.76 -15.84
N ASN A 296 -9.35 -10.94 -15.90
CA ASN A 296 -9.13 -11.69 -17.14
C ASN A 296 -10.43 -12.14 -17.79
N GLU A 297 -11.47 -12.43 -16.99
CA GLU A 297 -12.81 -12.73 -17.44
C GLU A 297 -13.58 -11.46 -17.88
N GLY A 298 -13.11 -10.26 -17.56
CA GLY A 298 -13.76 -8.98 -17.89
C GLY A 298 -14.98 -8.67 -17.03
N ILE A 299 -15.07 -9.24 -15.83
CA ILE A 299 -16.23 -9.12 -14.94
C ILE A 299 -16.32 -7.73 -14.32
N PHE A 300 -15.20 -7.08 -14.08
CA PHE A 300 -15.14 -5.74 -13.52
C PHE A 300 -14.13 -4.85 -14.26
N ASN A 301 -14.22 -3.55 -14.06
CA ASN A 301 -13.34 -2.55 -14.64
C ASN A 301 -12.92 -1.51 -13.58
N ILE A 302 -12.19 -0.48 -13.98
CA ILE A 302 -11.70 0.57 -13.07
C ILE A 302 -12.85 1.32 -12.40
N THR A 303 -13.97 1.55 -13.10
CA THR A 303 -15.15 2.20 -12.52
C THR A 303 -15.73 1.39 -11.36
N ASN A 304 -15.79 0.05 -11.49
CA ASN A 304 -16.23 -0.79 -10.38
C ASN A 304 -15.29 -0.66 -9.16
N LEU A 305 -13.98 -0.62 -9.38
CA LEU A 305 -13.00 -0.43 -8.28
C LEU A 305 -13.16 0.96 -7.62
N LEU A 306 -13.46 2.01 -8.38
CA LEU A 306 -13.79 3.34 -7.83
C LEU A 306 -15.08 3.29 -7.01
N ILE A 307 -16.11 2.58 -7.47
CA ILE A 307 -17.36 2.38 -6.72
C ILE A 307 -17.05 1.62 -5.41
N TYR A 308 -16.28 0.54 -5.44
CA TYR A 308 -15.89 -0.18 -4.23
C TYR A 308 -15.07 0.71 -3.29
N SER A 309 -14.27 1.63 -3.83
CA SER A 309 -13.52 2.62 -3.03
C SER A 309 -14.42 3.59 -2.25
N THR A 310 -15.70 3.68 -2.55
CA THR A 310 -16.65 4.46 -1.73
C THR A 310 -16.86 3.84 -0.35
N VAL A 311 -16.83 2.54 -0.23
CA VAL A 311 -17.01 1.78 1.02
C VAL A 311 -15.72 1.17 1.54
N CYS A 312 -14.75 0.79 0.69
CA CYS A 312 -13.44 0.31 1.09
C CYS A 312 -12.42 1.46 1.20
N GLY A 313 -11.21 1.22 1.70
CA GLY A 313 -10.37 2.31 2.20
C GLY A 313 -9.03 2.54 1.52
N THR A 314 -8.72 2.02 0.30
CA THR A 314 -7.36 2.20 -0.24
C THR A 314 -7.27 2.86 -1.61
N GLY A 315 -8.34 2.94 -2.38
CA GLY A 315 -8.33 3.54 -3.73
C GLY A 315 -7.96 2.54 -4.83
N LEU A 316 -7.24 2.99 -5.84
CA LEU A 316 -6.79 2.17 -6.97
C LEU A 316 -5.37 1.68 -6.72
N ASP A 317 -5.16 0.37 -6.68
CA ASP A 317 -3.86 -0.21 -6.36
C ASP A 317 -3.42 -1.25 -7.40
N THR A 318 -2.16 -1.15 -7.82
CA THR A 318 -1.51 -1.97 -8.87
C THR A 318 -2.40 -2.22 -10.10
N ILE A 319 -2.92 -1.13 -10.64
CA ILE A 319 -3.83 -1.16 -11.79
C ILE A 319 -3.02 -1.22 -13.09
N PRO A 320 -3.05 -2.33 -13.84
CA PRO A 320 -2.36 -2.44 -15.13
C PRO A 320 -3.09 -1.64 -16.19
N LEU A 321 -2.43 -0.62 -16.74
CA LEU A 321 -2.98 0.29 -17.75
C LEU A 321 -2.29 0.11 -19.11
N PRO A 322 -2.96 0.45 -20.22
CA PRO A 322 -2.33 0.51 -21.53
C PRO A 322 -1.12 1.46 -21.56
N GLY A 323 -0.07 1.09 -22.27
CA GLY A 323 1.14 1.92 -22.36
C GLY A 323 0.91 3.25 -23.06
N ASP A 324 -0.10 3.33 -23.93
CA ASP A 324 -0.52 4.54 -24.65
C ASP A 324 -1.55 5.39 -23.89
N VAL A 325 -1.97 4.99 -22.68
CA VAL A 325 -2.92 5.78 -21.86
C VAL A 325 -2.51 7.25 -21.81
N SER A 326 -3.46 8.16 -22.06
CA SER A 326 -3.16 9.58 -22.11
C SER A 326 -2.91 10.19 -20.71
N ASN A 327 -2.11 11.26 -20.65
CA ASN A 327 -1.98 12.05 -19.42
C ASN A 327 -3.33 12.59 -18.94
N LYS A 328 -4.24 12.91 -19.87
CA LYS A 328 -5.59 13.38 -19.55
C LYS A 328 -6.40 12.30 -18.84
N THR A 329 -6.33 11.07 -19.30
CA THR A 329 -7.02 9.92 -18.69
C THR A 329 -6.48 9.63 -17.28
N ILE A 330 -5.14 9.59 -17.11
CA ILE A 330 -4.53 9.41 -15.78
C ILE A 330 -4.93 10.57 -14.84
N TYR A 331 -4.91 11.81 -15.33
CA TYR A 331 -5.37 12.96 -14.57
C TYR A 331 -6.82 12.79 -14.10
N SER A 332 -7.73 12.35 -14.98
CA SER A 332 -9.14 12.15 -14.63
C SER A 332 -9.33 11.06 -13.57
N LEU A 333 -8.61 9.93 -13.67
CA LEU A 333 -8.64 8.88 -12.64
C LEU A 333 -8.14 9.39 -11.28
N LEU A 334 -7.05 10.16 -11.26
CA LEU A 334 -6.54 10.76 -10.01
C LEU A 334 -7.50 11.80 -9.44
N LEU A 335 -8.23 12.53 -10.30
CA LEU A 335 -9.24 13.50 -9.91
C LEU A 335 -10.43 12.82 -9.24
N ASP A 336 -10.90 11.70 -9.77
CA ASP A 336 -11.99 10.91 -9.17
C ASP A 336 -11.60 10.40 -7.78
N ILE A 337 -10.35 9.90 -7.62
CA ILE A 337 -9.85 9.45 -6.31
C ILE A 337 -9.75 10.63 -5.33
N ALA A 338 -9.26 11.80 -5.77
CA ALA A 338 -9.19 13.00 -4.95
C ALA A 338 -10.60 13.42 -4.49
N THR A 339 -11.58 13.38 -5.39
CA THR A 339 -12.97 13.70 -5.12
C THR A 339 -13.57 12.76 -4.08
N LEU A 340 -13.38 11.44 -4.25
CA LEU A 340 -13.83 10.43 -3.28
C LEU A 340 -13.16 10.61 -1.92
N SER A 341 -11.84 10.79 -1.91
CA SER A 341 -11.07 10.98 -0.67
C SER A 341 -11.55 12.19 0.12
N ASN A 342 -11.74 13.33 -0.56
CA ASN A 342 -12.22 14.55 0.08
C ASN A 342 -13.67 14.44 0.54
N LYS A 343 -14.56 13.89 -0.30
CA LYS A 343 -15.99 13.76 0.03
C LYS A 343 -16.23 12.85 1.23
N LEU A 344 -15.43 11.78 1.35
CA LEU A 344 -15.62 10.74 2.37
C LEU A 344 -14.67 10.92 3.58
N ASP A 345 -13.82 11.95 3.55
CA ASP A 345 -12.77 12.22 4.57
C ASP A 345 -11.98 10.96 4.93
N LYS A 346 -11.46 10.28 3.90
CA LYS A 346 -10.71 9.04 4.13
C LYS A 346 -9.43 8.96 3.30
N PRO A 347 -8.39 8.24 3.81
CA PRO A 347 -7.16 8.05 3.06
C PRO A 347 -7.40 7.15 1.85
N LEU A 348 -7.04 7.65 0.67
CA LEU A 348 -6.98 6.89 -0.57
C LEU A 348 -5.63 7.10 -1.26
N SER A 349 -5.26 6.16 -2.13
CA SER A 349 -4.08 6.26 -2.98
C SER A 349 -4.33 5.74 -4.38
N ALA A 350 -3.44 6.10 -5.30
CA ALA A 350 -3.42 5.55 -6.65
C ALA A 350 -2.02 5.04 -6.99
N ARG A 351 -1.91 3.74 -7.26
CA ARG A 351 -0.73 3.08 -7.83
C ARG A 351 -1.11 2.55 -9.21
N LEU A 352 -0.91 3.40 -10.21
CA LEU A 352 -1.28 3.13 -11.60
C LEU A 352 -0.04 2.67 -12.37
N MET A 353 -0.15 1.59 -13.13
CA MET A 353 0.96 0.92 -13.80
C MET A 353 0.75 0.87 -15.33
N PRO A 354 1.01 1.97 -16.06
CA PRO A 354 1.04 1.92 -17.52
C PRO A 354 2.17 1.02 -17.99
N ILE A 355 1.89 0.06 -18.88
CA ILE A 355 2.87 -0.92 -19.37
C ILE A 355 3.24 -0.57 -20.80
N PRO A 356 4.51 -0.14 -21.08
CA PRO A 356 4.93 0.22 -22.42
C PRO A 356 4.64 -0.89 -23.43
N ASN A 357 4.23 -0.50 -24.64
CA ASN A 357 3.95 -1.41 -25.75
C ASN A 357 2.83 -2.45 -25.54
N LYS A 358 2.11 -2.40 -24.43
CA LYS A 358 0.95 -3.24 -24.17
C LYS A 358 -0.34 -2.45 -24.38
N LYS A 359 -1.35 -3.11 -24.94
CA LYS A 359 -2.69 -2.57 -25.18
C LYS A 359 -3.71 -3.21 -24.24
N LYS A 360 -4.90 -2.61 -24.15
CA LYS A 360 -6.05 -3.16 -23.44
C LYS A 360 -6.29 -4.62 -23.81
N GLY A 361 -6.50 -5.47 -22.81
CA GLY A 361 -6.80 -6.89 -22.97
C GLY A 361 -5.59 -7.79 -23.17
N GLU A 362 -4.39 -7.25 -23.42
CA GLU A 362 -3.15 -8.03 -23.46
C GLU A 362 -2.71 -8.40 -22.05
N MET A 363 -2.06 -9.55 -21.92
CA MET A 363 -1.54 -10.03 -20.63
C MET A 363 -0.29 -9.25 -20.21
N THR A 364 -0.19 -8.95 -18.92
CA THR A 364 1.08 -8.55 -18.30
C THR A 364 2.06 -9.73 -18.29
N ASP A 365 3.35 -9.45 -18.11
CA ASP A 365 4.42 -10.47 -18.13
C ASP A 365 5.46 -10.23 -17.01
N TYR A 366 4.98 -9.74 -15.86
CA TYR A 366 5.82 -9.52 -14.70
C TYR A 366 6.43 -10.83 -14.17
N LYS A 367 7.71 -10.75 -13.82
CA LYS A 367 8.46 -11.85 -13.14
C LYS A 367 8.65 -11.56 -11.64
N PHE A 368 7.68 -10.92 -11.03
CA PHE A 368 7.72 -10.55 -9.62
C PHE A 368 6.84 -11.51 -8.82
N SER A 369 7.43 -12.18 -7.81
CA SER A 369 6.78 -13.25 -7.04
C SER A 369 5.50 -12.85 -6.29
N TYR A 370 5.30 -11.55 -6.09
CA TYR A 370 4.10 -11.00 -5.44
C TYR A 370 3.06 -10.48 -6.43
N PHE A 371 3.24 -10.74 -7.74
CA PHE A 371 2.26 -10.42 -8.77
C PHE A 371 1.70 -11.69 -9.43
N VAL A 372 0.43 -11.62 -9.77
CA VAL A 372 -0.26 -12.51 -10.70
C VAL A 372 -0.45 -11.75 -12.01
N ASN A 373 -0.02 -12.32 -13.11
CA ASN A 373 -0.20 -11.69 -14.42
C ASN A 373 -1.69 -11.63 -14.78
N SER A 374 -2.12 -10.49 -15.26
CA SER A 374 -3.50 -10.18 -15.55
C SER A 374 -3.63 -9.38 -16.85
N LYS A 375 -4.81 -9.36 -17.43
CA LYS A 375 -5.09 -8.49 -18.58
C LYS A 375 -4.99 -7.02 -18.21
N ILE A 376 -4.44 -6.23 -19.12
CA ILE A 376 -4.47 -4.77 -19.04
C ILE A 376 -5.91 -4.29 -19.07
N MET A 377 -6.27 -3.50 -18.06
CA MET A 377 -7.63 -3.07 -17.82
C MET A 377 -8.14 -2.07 -18.88
N ASN A 378 -9.44 -2.12 -19.07
CA ASN A 378 -10.16 -1.06 -19.76
C ASN A 378 -10.37 0.15 -18.83
N ILE A 379 -10.25 1.34 -19.39
CA ILE A 379 -10.50 2.61 -18.71
C ILE A 379 -11.88 3.12 -19.17
#